data_9505f761c518146aab2354efc093bf6f
#
_entry.id   9505f761c518146aab2354efc093bf6f
#
_cell.length_a   1.000
_cell.length_b   1.000
_cell.length_c   1.000
_cell.angle_alpha   90.00
_cell.angle_beta   90.00
_cell.angle_gamma   90.00
#
_symmetry.space_group_name_H-M   'P 1'
#
loop_
_entity.id
_entity.type
_entity.pdbx_description
1 polymer ?
#
loop_
_entity_poly.entity_id
_entity_poly.type
_entity_poly.pdbx_seq_one_letter_code
_entity_poly.pdbx_strand_id
1 'polypeptide(L)'
;MYLCNKVVKIMQAVVHNNLEQEFQAKIDADIRIEPKDWMPEAYRKTLIRQISQHAHSEIVGMLPEGNWITRAPSLRRKVALIAKVQDEAGHGLYLYAAAETLGIDRDTLLEELHTGKAKYSSIFNYPTTTWADMGAIGWLVDGAAIMNQVPLCRTSYGPYARAMVRVCKEESFHQRQGYEIMLALSKGSEEQKRMAQDAFNRWWWPSLMMFGPSDAESQHSEQSMKWRIKRFTNDELRQRFVDITVPQAEFLGLTVPDPDLKWNEERG
;
A
#
# COMPACT_ATOMS: atom_id res chain seq x y z
N MET A 1 -45.04 -11.00 -27.89
CA MET A 1 -43.62 -11.19 -27.60
C MET A 1 -42.86 -9.83 -27.33
N TYR A 2 -43.04 -8.81 -28.17
CA TYR A 2 -42.32 -7.52 -28.05
C TYR A 2 -42.67 -6.72 -26.79
N LEU A 3 -43.94 -6.64 -26.39
CA LEU A 3 -44.40 -5.96 -25.18
C LEU A 3 -43.88 -6.61 -23.87
N CYS A 4 -43.83 -7.95 -23.83
CA CYS A 4 -43.32 -8.68 -22.66
C CYS A 4 -41.83 -8.41 -22.41
N ASN A 5 -41.01 -8.37 -23.48
CA ASN A 5 -39.59 -8.03 -23.38
C ASN A 5 -39.33 -6.57 -22.94
N LYS A 6 -40.21 -5.63 -23.30
CA LYS A 6 -40.11 -4.23 -22.90
C LYS A 6 -40.44 -4.05 -21.40
N VAL A 7 -41.47 -4.76 -20.91
CA VAL A 7 -41.85 -4.73 -19.48
C VAL A 7 -40.74 -5.37 -18.62
N VAL A 8 -40.19 -6.50 -19.02
CA VAL A 8 -39.09 -7.16 -18.30
C VAL A 8 -37.85 -6.25 -18.21
N LYS A 9 -37.46 -5.57 -19.29
CA LYS A 9 -36.34 -4.62 -19.28
C LYS A 9 -36.60 -3.43 -18.36
N ILE A 10 -37.83 -2.89 -18.34
CA ILE A 10 -38.20 -1.79 -17.42
C ILE A 10 -38.13 -2.25 -15.97
N MET A 11 -38.67 -3.42 -15.66
CA MET A 11 -38.61 -3.97 -14.29
C MET A 11 -37.16 -4.23 -13.85
N GLN A 12 -36.31 -4.77 -14.71
CA GLN A 12 -34.89 -4.96 -14.43
C GLN A 12 -34.18 -3.63 -14.17
N ALA A 13 -34.47 -2.59 -14.95
CA ALA A 13 -33.90 -1.27 -14.75
C ALA A 13 -34.34 -0.63 -13.42
N VAL A 14 -35.62 -0.77 -13.02
CA VAL A 14 -36.13 -0.28 -11.75
C VAL A 14 -35.47 -0.99 -10.56
N VAL A 15 -35.35 -2.32 -10.62
CA VAL A 15 -34.66 -3.12 -9.58
C VAL A 15 -33.20 -2.71 -9.47
N HIS A 16 -32.51 -2.54 -10.61
CA HIS A 16 -31.11 -2.11 -10.64
C HIS A 16 -30.92 -0.72 -9.99
N ASN A 17 -31.76 0.26 -10.36
CA ASN A 17 -31.71 1.59 -9.75
C ASN A 17 -31.95 1.57 -8.23
N ASN A 18 -32.85 0.73 -7.74
CA ASN A 18 -33.07 0.60 -6.28
C ASN A 18 -31.83 0.03 -5.59
N LEU A 19 -31.19 -0.97 -6.15
CA LEU A 19 -29.97 -1.57 -5.60
C LEU A 19 -28.79 -0.55 -5.60
N GLU A 20 -28.64 0.25 -6.64
CA GLU A 20 -27.65 1.31 -6.68
C GLU A 20 -27.92 2.39 -5.61
N GLN A 21 -29.17 2.77 -5.41
CA GLN A 21 -29.54 3.72 -4.36
C GLN A 21 -29.28 3.16 -2.96
N GLU A 22 -29.61 1.90 -2.70
CA GLU A 22 -29.32 1.22 -1.43
C GLU A 22 -27.80 1.13 -1.18
N PHE A 23 -27.03 0.77 -2.18
CA PHE A 23 -25.56 0.75 -2.11
C PHE A 23 -25.02 2.14 -1.77
N GLN A 24 -25.44 3.18 -2.50
CA GLN A 24 -24.98 4.54 -2.26
C GLN A 24 -25.39 5.05 -0.87
N ALA A 25 -26.59 4.73 -0.41
CA ALA A 25 -27.05 5.08 0.93
C ALA A 25 -26.16 4.45 2.03
N LYS A 26 -25.73 3.19 1.87
CA LYS A 26 -24.75 2.57 2.77
C LYS A 26 -23.41 3.30 2.76
N ILE A 27 -22.89 3.63 1.58
CA ILE A 27 -21.63 4.39 1.43
C ILE A 27 -21.74 5.74 2.14
N ASP A 28 -22.84 6.49 1.93
CA ASP A 28 -23.06 7.81 2.50
C ASP A 28 -23.22 7.76 4.03
N ALA A 29 -23.82 6.69 4.54
CA ALA A 29 -23.96 6.43 5.97
C ALA A 29 -22.69 5.84 6.63
N ASP A 30 -21.59 5.66 5.88
CA ASP A 30 -20.36 4.99 6.33
C ASP A 30 -20.58 3.55 6.82
N ILE A 31 -21.60 2.88 6.29
CA ILE A 31 -21.88 1.47 6.54
C ILE A 31 -21.04 0.63 5.57
N ARG A 32 -20.31 -0.36 6.10
CA ARG A 32 -19.46 -1.23 5.30
C ARG A 32 -20.29 -2.13 4.40
N ILE A 33 -19.78 -2.32 3.20
CA ILE A 33 -20.27 -3.30 2.24
C ILE A 33 -19.64 -4.64 2.58
N GLU A 34 -20.45 -5.65 2.76
CA GLU A 34 -20.01 -7.01 3.09
C GLU A 34 -20.14 -7.94 1.85
N PRO A 35 -19.49 -9.13 1.83
CA PRO A 35 -19.46 -10.01 0.65
C PRO A 35 -20.84 -10.42 0.10
N LYS A 36 -21.86 -10.44 0.96
CA LYS A 36 -23.22 -10.81 0.56
C LYS A 36 -24.08 -9.61 0.11
N ASP A 37 -23.57 -8.40 0.29
CA ASP A 37 -24.26 -7.20 -0.16
C ASP A 37 -24.15 -7.08 -1.68
N TRP A 38 -25.21 -6.57 -2.28
CA TRP A 38 -25.13 -6.15 -3.66
C TRP A 38 -24.17 -4.95 -3.79
N MET A 39 -23.34 -4.97 -4.84
CA MET A 39 -22.43 -3.87 -5.15
C MET A 39 -22.30 -3.70 -6.67
N PRO A 40 -22.09 -2.46 -7.16
CA PRO A 40 -21.83 -2.22 -8.57
C PRO A 40 -20.59 -2.98 -9.05
N GLU A 41 -20.63 -3.51 -10.26
CA GLU A 41 -19.51 -4.25 -10.84
C GLU A 41 -18.23 -3.39 -10.93
N ALA A 42 -18.37 -2.09 -11.19
CA ALA A 42 -17.24 -1.16 -11.21
C ALA A 42 -16.56 -1.02 -9.83
N TYR A 43 -17.34 -1.00 -8.74
CA TYR A 43 -16.83 -1.02 -7.38
C TYR A 43 -16.08 -2.32 -7.08
N ARG A 44 -16.69 -3.46 -7.41
CA ARG A 44 -16.10 -4.79 -7.23
C ARG A 44 -14.77 -4.92 -7.97
N LYS A 45 -14.72 -4.55 -9.25
CA LYS A 45 -13.49 -4.56 -10.07
C LYS A 45 -12.40 -3.66 -9.50
N THR A 46 -12.77 -2.49 -9.00
CA THR A 46 -11.83 -1.56 -8.37
C THR A 46 -11.22 -2.18 -7.12
N LEU A 47 -12.02 -2.81 -6.26
CA LEU A 47 -11.53 -3.51 -5.07
C LEU A 47 -10.62 -4.68 -5.42
N ILE A 48 -11.03 -5.55 -6.35
CA ILE A 48 -10.21 -6.69 -6.79
C ILE A 48 -8.83 -6.17 -7.23
N ARG A 49 -8.78 -5.17 -8.10
CA ARG A 49 -7.53 -4.59 -8.57
C ARG A 49 -6.67 -4.05 -7.43
N GLN A 50 -7.24 -3.26 -6.52
CA GLN A 50 -6.50 -2.63 -5.43
C GLN A 50 -6.00 -3.67 -4.41
N ILE A 51 -6.86 -4.59 -3.99
CA ILE A 51 -6.51 -5.61 -2.99
C ILE A 51 -5.47 -6.58 -3.56
N SER A 52 -5.66 -7.03 -4.82
CA SER A 52 -4.70 -7.93 -5.47
C SER A 52 -3.33 -7.28 -5.66
N GLN A 53 -3.29 -6.02 -6.14
CA GLN A 53 -2.03 -5.29 -6.29
C GLN A 53 -1.34 -5.09 -4.95
N HIS A 54 -2.08 -4.82 -3.88
CA HIS A 54 -1.56 -4.72 -2.52
C HIS A 54 -0.99 -6.07 -2.06
N ALA A 55 -1.75 -7.16 -2.17
CA ALA A 55 -1.29 -8.51 -1.82
C ALA A 55 -0.01 -8.91 -2.58
N HIS A 56 0.03 -8.64 -3.88
CA HIS A 56 1.23 -8.90 -4.69
C HIS A 56 2.43 -8.07 -4.21
N SER A 57 2.19 -6.82 -3.78
CA SER A 57 3.24 -5.95 -3.26
C SER A 57 3.84 -6.48 -1.96
N GLU A 58 3.03 -7.01 -1.05
CA GLU A 58 3.50 -7.65 0.19
C GLU A 58 4.36 -8.89 -0.13
N ILE A 59 3.87 -9.77 -1.01
CA ILE A 59 4.62 -11.00 -1.39
C ILE A 59 5.94 -10.66 -2.09
N VAL A 60 5.98 -9.69 -2.98
CA VAL A 60 7.23 -9.30 -3.66
C VAL A 60 8.13 -8.51 -2.72
N GLY A 61 7.55 -7.65 -1.86
CA GLY A 61 8.27 -6.80 -0.90
C GLY A 61 9.12 -7.58 0.09
N MET A 62 8.69 -8.78 0.49
CA MET A 62 9.46 -9.62 1.39
C MET A 62 10.79 -10.11 0.79
N LEU A 63 10.94 -10.19 -0.55
CA LEU A 63 12.10 -10.81 -1.19
C LEU A 63 13.41 -10.01 -1.02
N PRO A 64 13.46 -8.69 -1.25
CA PRO A 64 14.66 -7.88 -1.01
C PRO A 64 15.17 -8.01 0.43
N GLU A 65 14.25 -8.01 1.40
CA GLU A 65 14.57 -8.12 2.81
C GLU A 65 14.98 -9.55 3.21
N GLY A 66 14.30 -10.55 2.68
CA GLY A 66 14.65 -11.97 2.86
C GLY A 66 16.10 -12.28 2.46
N ASN A 67 16.59 -11.65 1.40
CA ASN A 67 17.98 -11.77 0.94
C ASN A 67 19.01 -11.21 1.93
N TRP A 68 18.58 -10.37 2.89
CA TRP A 68 19.46 -9.79 3.91
C TRP A 68 19.48 -10.57 5.24
N ILE A 69 18.61 -11.55 5.45
CA ILE A 69 18.54 -12.30 6.71
C ILE A 69 19.90 -12.88 7.09
N THR A 70 20.58 -13.52 6.15
CA THR A 70 21.91 -14.13 6.41
C THR A 70 23.02 -13.10 6.58
N ARG A 71 22.89 -11.92 5.99
CA ARG A 71 23.88 -10.82 5.97
C ARG A 71 23.65 -9.78 7.07
N ALA A 72 22.54 -9.83 7.79
CA ALA A 72 22.27 -8.89 8.88
C ALA A 72 23.39 -8.94 9.95
N PRO A 73 23.79 -7.77 10.52
CA PRO A 73 25.07 -7.63 11.24
C PRO A 73 25.08 -8.26 12.64
N SER A 74 23.94 -8.70 13.16
CA SER A 74 23.86 -9.36 14.46
C SER A 74 22.70 -10.36 14.50
N LEU A 75 22.76 -11.31 15.44
CA LEU A 75 21.68 -12.27 15.66
C LEU A 75 20.34 -11.57 15.97
N ARG A 76 20.37 -10.51 16.78
CA ARG A 76 19.17 -9.71 17.07
C ARG A 76 18.55 -9.14 15.78
N ARG A 77 19.36 -8.60 14.86
CA ARG A 77 18.89 -8.05 13.59
C ARG A 77 18.42 -9.13 12.62
N LYS A 78 19.05 -10.30 12.63
CA LYS A 78 18.57 -11.48 11.86
C LYS A 78 17.17 -11.90 12.30
N VAL A 79 16.96 -12.05 13.60
CA VAL A 79 15.66 -12.47 14.16
C VAL A 79 14.57 -11.44 13.86
N ALA A 80 14.87 -10.15 14.03
CA ALA A 80 13.92 -9.08 13.70
C ALA A 80 13.54 -9.10 12.21
N LEU A 81 14.51 -9.30 11.32
CA LEU A 81 14.26 -9.35 9.88
C LEU A 81 13.50 -10.61 9.45
N ILE A 82 13.76 -11.76 10.09
CA ILE A 82 12.97 -12.99 9.88
C ILE A 82 11.50 -12.74 10.25
N ALA A 83 11.26 -12.12 11.41
CA ALA A 83 9.90 -11.82 11.86
C ALA A 83 9.19 -10.90 10.85
N LYS A 84 9.84 -9.82 10.41
CA LYS A 84 9.31 -8.91 9.40
C LYS A 84 8.95 -9.66 8.11
N VAL A 85 9.87 -10.41 7.53
CA VAL A 85 9.65 -11.16 6.26
C VAL A 85 8.48 -12.14 6.40
N GLN A 86 8.32 -12.75 7.58
CA GLN A 86 7.18 -13.63 7.86
C GLN A 86 5.86 -12.86 7.93
N ASP A 87 5.87 -11.66 8.53
CA ASP A 87 4.70 -10.79 8.60
C ASP A 87 4.27 -10.36 7.19
N GLU A 88 5.20 -9.91 6.32
CA GLU A 88 4.91 -9.51 4.93
C GLU A 88 4.24 -10.66 4.14
N ALA A 89 4.76 -11.88 4.28
CA ALA A 89 4.12 -13.05 3.67
C ALA A 89 2.70 -13.26 4.22
N GLY A 90 2.49 -13.07 5.52
CA GLY A 90 1.19 -13.14 6.17
C GLY A 90 0.22 -12.05 5.69
N HIS A 91 0.69 -10.82 5.51
CA HIS A 91 -0.08 -9.69 4.96
C HIS A 91 -0.62 -10.02 3.57
N GLY A 92 0.23 -10.54 2.68
CA GLY A 92 -0.19 -10.99 1.36
C GLY A 92 -1.31 -12.04 1.43
N LEU A 93 -1.20 -13.02 2.33
CA LEU A 93 -2.23 -14.05 2.51
C LEU A 93 -3.57 -13.49 3.03
N TYR A 94 -3.54 -12.52 3.97
CA TYR A 94 -4.78 -11.88 4.45
C TYR A 94 -5.47 -11.07 3.35
N LEU A 95 -4.69 -10.40 2.53
CA LEU A 95 -5.21 -9.60 1.42
C LEU A 95 -5.78 -10.51 0.31
N TYR A 96 -5.11 -11.62 -0.03
CA TYR A 96 -5.70 -12.60 -0.94
C TYR A 96 -7.01 -13.15 -0.41
N ALA A 97 -7.11 -13.48 0.89
CA ALA A 97 -8.36 -13.92 1.49
C ALA A 97 -9.46 -12.86 1.40
N ALA A 98 -9.12 -11.57 1.49
CA ALA A 98 -10.08 -10.49 1.26
C ALA A 98 -10.52 -10.41 -0.22
N ALA A 99 -9.59 -10.61 -1.18
CA ALA A 99 -9.92 -10.65 -2.61
C ALA A 99 -10.81 -11.85 -2.98
N GLU A 100 -10.59 -13.02 -2.38
CA GLU A 100 -11.42 -14.22 -2.57
C GLU A 100 -12.89 -13.97 -2.23
N THR A 101 -13.18 -13.11 -1.26
CA THR A 101 -14.56 -12.73 -0.93
C THR A 101 -15.27 -11.92 -2.03
N LEU A 102 -14.52 -11.42 -3.01
CA LEU A 102 -15.02 -10.74 -4.21
C LEU A 102 -15.17 -11.68 -5.41
N GLY A 103 -14.90 -12.97 -5.22
CA GLY A 103 -15.07 -14.02 -6.24
C GLY A 103 -13.88 -14.22 -7.18
N ILE A 104 -12.69 -13.77 -6.78
CA ILE A 104 -11.45 -14.10 -7.49
C ILE A 104 -10.67 -15.17 -6.72
N ASP A 105 -10.19 -16.17 -7.44
CA ASP A 105 -9.45 -17.27 -6.85
C ASP A 105 -7.99 -16.87 -6.55
N ARG A 106 -7.49 -17.28 -5.36
CA ARG A 106 -6.12 -17.01 -4.91
C ARG A 106 -5.07 -17.62 -5.82
N ASP A 107 -5.29 -18.88 -6.25
CA ASP A 107 -4.31 -19.57 -7.11
C ASP A 107 -4.16 -18.86 -8.44
N THR A 108 -5.27 -18.31 -8.97
CA THR A 108 -5.25 -17.46 -10.17
C THR A 108 -4.40 -16.21 -9.95
N LEU A 109 -4.56 -15.53 -8.81
CA LEU A 109 -3.77 -14.33 -8.49
C LEU A 109 -2.28 -14.64 -8.31
N LEU A 110 -1.96 -15.77 -7.69
CA LEU A 110 -0.56 -16.23 -7.53
C LEU A 110 0.06 -16.62 -8.87
N GLU A 111 -0.70 -17.28 -9.74
CA GLU A 111 -0.24 -17.62 -11.10
C GLU A 111 0.03 -16.35 -11.93
N GLU A 112 -0.85 -15.35 -11.85
CA GLU A 112 -0.62 -14.05 -12.49
C GLU A 112 0.67 -13.37 -12.00
N LEU A 113 0.94 -13.44 -10.70
CA LEU A 113 2.17 -12.91 -10.12
C LEU A 113 3.41 -13.67 -10.63
N HIS A 114 3.40 -15.00 -10.57
CA HIS A 114 4.52 -15.84 -11.01
C HIS A 114 4.80 -15.75 -12.51
N THR A 115 3.78 -15.52 -13.32
CA THR A 115 3.91 -15.36 -14.78
C THR A 115 4.19 -13.93 -15.22
N GLY A 116 4.36 -12.98 -14.28
CA GLY A 116 4.68 -11.58 -14.57
C GLY A 116 3.53 -10.77 -15.16
N LYS A 117 2.29 -11.26 -15.07
CA LYS A 117 1.09 -10.56 -15.53
C LYS A 117 0.51 -9.62 -14.47
N ALA A 118 0.78 -9.89 -13.20
CA ALA A 118 0.30 -9.09 -12.09
C ALA A 118 1.09 -7.78 -11.94
N LYS A 119 0.40 -6.77 -11.43
CA LYS A 119 1.03 -5.50 -11.02
C LYS A 119 1.29 -5.50 -9.51
N TYR A 120 2.44 -4.98 -9.14
CA TYR A 120 2.83 -4.72 -7.75
C TYR A 120 3.59 -3.39 -7.66
N SER A 121 3.94 -2.93 -6.49
CA SER A 121 4.70 -1.70 -6.31
C SER A 121 6.12 -1.85 -6.89
N SER A 122 6.46 -1.03 -7.89
CA SER A 122 7.76 -1.08 -8.58
C SER A 122 8.96 -0.76 -7.67
N ILE A 123 8.70 -0.19 -6.48
CA ILE A 123 9.75 0.12 -5.50
C ILE A 123 10.53 -1.14 -5.08
N PHE A 124 9.90 -2.31 -5.08
CA PHE A 124 10.55 -3.58 -4.73
C PHE A 124 11.52 -4.11 -5.80
N ASN A 125 11.60 -3.46 -6.97
CA ASN A 125 12.58 -3.75 -7.99
C ASN A 125 13.91 -2.98 -7.79
N TYR A 126 13.95 -2.03 -6.86
CA TYR A 126 15.19 -1.30 -6.57
C TYR A 126 16.19 -2.18 -5.83
N PRO A 127 17.49 -2.09 -6.16
CA PRO A 127 18.50 -2.93 -5.54
C PRO A 127 18.75 -2.55 -4.07
N THR A 128 18.93 -3.56 -3.23
CA THR A 128 19.34 -3.42 -1.84
C THR A 128 20.82 -3.74 -1.71
N THR A 129 21.67 -2.72 -1.70
CA THR A 129 23.13 -2.85 -1.83
C THR A 129 23.85 -2.87 -0.49
N THR A 130 23.32 -2.22 0.53
CA THR A 130 23.92 -2.10 1.85
C THR A 130 22.92 -2.42 2.97
N TRP A 131 23.44 -2.61 4.18
CA TRP A 131 22.58 -2.79 5.35
C TRP A 131 21.72 -1.56 5.65
N ALA A 132 22.16 -0.36 5.25
CA ALA A 132 21.40 0.86 5.38
C ALA A 132 20.10 0.85 4.54
N ASP A 133 20.08 0.09 3.44
CA ASP A 133 18.86 -0.08 2.63
C ASP A 133 17.76 -0.78 3.44
N MET A 134 18.12 -1.74 4.31
CA MET A 134 17.14 -2.35 5.22
C MET A 134 16.56 -1.34 6.22
N GLY A 135 17.39 -0.38 6.64
CA GLY A 135 16.94 0.74 7.46
C GLY A 135 16.04 1.69 6.69
N ALA A 136 16.45 2.08 5.50
CA ALA A 136 15.68 3.01 4.65
C ALA A 136 14.36 2.40 4.18
N ILE A 137 14.32 1.12 3.79
CA ILE A 137 13.09 0.42 3.44
C ILE A 137 12.14 0.43 4.63
N GLY A 138 12.54 -0.09 5.78
CA GLY A 138 11.67 -0.14 6.96
C GLY A 138 11.20 1.25 7.40
N TRP A 139 12.04 2.28 7.33
CA TRP A 139 11.64 3.63 7.76
C TRP A 139 10.84 4.38 6.70
N LEU A 140 11.30 4.43 5.45
CA LEU A 140 10.70 5.25 4.39
C LEU A 140 9.62 4.51 3.61
N VAL A 141 9.91 3.28 3.16
CA VAL A 141 8.97 2.52 2.31
C VAL A 141 7.79 2.03 3.16
N ASP A 142 8.06 1.38 4.30
CA ASP A 142 6.98 0.97 5.21
C ASP A 142 6.29 2.19 5.84
N GLY A 143 7.03 3.29 6.09
CA GLY A 143 6.45 4.55 6.51
C GLY A 143 5.44 5.13 5.52
N ALA A 144 5.76 5.11 4.22
CA ALA A 144 4.84 5.51 3.15
C ALA A 144 3.69 4.49 3.00
N ALA A 145 3.98 3.19 3.15
CA ALA A 145 2.96 2.15 3.17
C ALA A 145 1.94 2.38 4.29
N ILE A 146 2.38 2.62 5.53
CA ILE A 146 1.51 2.90 6.68
C ILE A 146 0.63 4.12 6.43
N MET A 147 1.16 5.21 5.84
CA MET A 147 0.35 6.38 5.49
C MET A 147 -0.80 6.05 4.55
N ASN A 148 -0.58 5.15 3.59
CA ASN A 148 -1.61 4.65 2.68
C ASN A 148 -2.55 3.64 3.35
N GLN A 149 -2.04 2.78 4.22
CA GLN A 149 -2.72 1.61 4.79
C GLN A 149 -3.64 1.96 5.97
N VAL A 150 -3.22 2.87 6.87
CA VAL A 150 -4.03 3.23 8.06
C VAL A 150 -5.42 3.73 7.68
N PRO A 151 -5.60 4.61 6.67
CA PRO A 151 -6.93 4.99 6.21
C PRO A 151 -7.79 3.83 5.69
N LEU A 152 -7.16 2.77 5.17
CA LEU A 152 -7.85 1.58 4.67
C LEU A 152 -8.51 0.75 5.78
N CYS A 153 -8.12 0.93 7.05
CA CYS A 153 -8.86 0.37 8.19
C CYS A 153 -10.30 0.88 8.24
N ARG A 154 -10.60 1.99 7.54
CA ARG A 154 -11.93 2.58 7.41
C ARG A 154 -12.47 2.53 5.98
N THR A 155 -11.88 1.71 5.10
CA THR A 155 -12.41 1.51 3.75
C THR A 155 -13.84 0.99 3.79
N SER A 156 -14.61 1.29 2.76
CA SER A 156 -16.01 0.90 2.66
C SER A 156 -16.24 -0.62 2.50
N TYR A 157 -15.20 -1.41 2.18
CA TYR A 157 -15.32 -2.86 2.05
C TYR A 157 -14.87 -3.57 3.32
N GLY A 158 -15.79 -4.28 3.99
CA GLY A 158 -15.58 -4.88 5.30
C GLY A 158 -14.39 -5.85 5.39
N PRO A 159 -14.25 -6.85 4.51
CA PRO A 159 -13.12 -7.78 4.55
C PRO A 159 -11.77 -7.09 4.43
N TYR A 160 -11.63 -6.11 3.53
CA TYR A 160 -10.39 -5.36 3.37
C TYR A 160 -10.08 -4.52 4.61
N ALA A 161 -11.08 -3.81 5.16
CA ALA A 161 -10.91 -3.03 6.38
C ALA A 161 -10.42 -3.89 7.57
N ARG A 162 -10.96 -5.11 7.73
CA ARG A 162 -10.57 -6.03 8.80
C ARG A 162 -9.13 -6.54 8.61
N ALA A 163 -8.74 -6.89 7.40
CA ALA A 163 -7.37 -7.28 7.09
C ALA A 163 -6.38 -6.16 7.45
N MET A 164 -6.70 -4.91 7.06
CA MET A 164 -5.84 -3.75 7.30
C MET A 164 -5.62 -3.44 8.78
N VAL A 165 -6.56 -3.72 9.66
CA VAL A 165 -6.37 -3.53 11.12
C VAL A 165 -5.20 -4.36 11.65
N ARG A 166 -5.03 -5.57 11.14
CA ARG A 166 -3.92 -6.46 11.53
C ARG A 166 -2.62 -6.01 10.85
N VAL A 167 -2.64 -5.82 9.54
CA VAL A 167 -1.49 -5.36 8.76
C VAL A 167 -0.87 -4.10 9.39
N CYS A 168 -1.65 -3.06 9.65
CA CYS A 168 -1.14 -1.82 10.21
C CYS A 168 -0.49 -1.95 11.60
N LYS A 169 -0.91 -2.94 12.41
CA LYS A 169 -0.26 -3.19 13.70
C LYS A 169 1.15 -3.77 13.54
N GLU A 170 1.30 -4.71 12.63
CA GLU A 170 2.56 -5.37 12.32
C GLU A 170 3.51 -4.39 11.60
N GLU A 171 3.01 -3.60 10.65
CA GLU A 171 3.75 -2.55 9.94
C GLU A 171 4.36 -1.47 10.87
N SER A 172 3.71 -1.14 11.95
CA SER A 172 4.27 -0.19 12.92
C SER A 172 5.56 -0.69 13.57
N PHE A 173 5.71 -2.00 13.72
CA PHE A 173 6.95 -2.64 14.15
C PHE A 173 8.03 -2.56 13.06
N HIS A 174 7.66 -2.79 11.80
CA HIS A 174 8.58 -2.73 10.67
C HIS A 174 9.18 -1.34 10.52
N GLN A 175 8.36 -0.30 10.52
CA GLN A 175 8.81 1.09 10.45
C GLN A 175 9.76 1.45 11.59
N ARG A 176 9.43 1.04 12.81
CA ARG A 176 10.29 1.27 13.97
C ARG A 176 11.64 0.58 13.83
N GLN A 177 11.67 -0.66 13.38
CA GLN A 177 12.93 -1.39 13.17
C GLN A 177 13.81 -0.72 12.12
N GLY A 178 13.23 -0.23 11.03
CA GLY A 178 13.94 0.51 10.00
C GLY A 178 14.54 1.82 10.55
N TYR A 179 13.74 2.60 11.25
CA TYR A 179 14.20 3.83 11.89
C TYR A 179 15.34 3.59 12.90
N GLU A 180 15.24 2.52 13.72
CA GLU A 180 16.31 2.16 14.67
C GLU A 180 17.63 1.76 13.97
N ILE A 181 17.57 1.18 12.76
CA ILE A 181 18.77 0.90 11.95
C ILE A 181 19.39 2.22 11.49
N MET A 182 18.60 3.13 10.92
CA MET A 182 19.07 4.43 10.47
C MET A 182 19.63 5.26 11.60
N LEU A 183 18.99 5.26 12.78
CA LEU A 183 19.47 5.93 13.98
C LEU A 183 20.83 5.37 14.46
N ALA A 184 21.00 4.04 14.42
CA ALA A 184 22.26 3.43 14.81
C ALA A 184 23.39 3.81 13.86
N LEU A 185 23.14 3.83 12.54
CA LEU A 185 24.11 4.22 11.52
C LEU A 185 24.45 5.71 11.61
N SER A 186 23.47 6.57 11.84
CA SER A 186 23.64 8.03 11.97
C SER A 186 24.49 8.42 13.19
N LYS A 187 24.51 7.59 14.22
CA LYS A 187 25.32 7.78 15.45
C LYS A 187 26.66 7.02 15.40
N GLY A 188 26.93 6.31 14.33
CA GLY A 188 28.11 5.49 14.16
C GLY A 188 29.32 6.23 13.63
N SER A 189 30.20 5.49 12.95
CA SER A 189 31.38 6.07 12.29
C SER A 189 30.98 6.97 11.11
N GLU A 190 31.92 7.79 10.62
CA GLU A 190 31.69 8.66 9.45
C GLU A 190 31.32 7.84 8.19
N GLU A 191 31.82 6.62 8.09
CA GLU A 191 31.45 5.71 7.00
C GLU A 191 30.00 5.23 7.15
N GLN A 192 29.57 4.89 8.37
CA GLN A 192 28.18 4.50 8.64
C GLN A 192 27.21 5.66 8.39
N LYS A 193 27.58 6.90 8.75
CA LYS A 193 26.80 8.10 8.45
C LYS A 193 26.66 8.32 6.95
N ARG A 194 27.77 8.18 6.19
CA ARG A 194 27.71 8.26 4.72
C ARG A 194 26.82 7.18 4.12
N MET A 195 26.89 5.95 4.63
CA MET A 195 26.04 4.86 4.20
C MET A 195 24.55 5.14 4.48
N ALA A 196 24.23 5.74 5.63
CA ALA A 196 22.86 6.14 5.96
C ALA A 196 22.35 7.23 5.02
N GLN A 197 23.17 8.26 4.74
CA GLN A 197 22.81 9.33 3.82
C GLN A 197 22.62 8.81 2.39
N ASP A 198 23.50 7.93 1.92
CA ASP A 198 23.39 7.32 0.60
C ASP A 198 22.09 6.50 0.45
N ALA A 199 21.76 5.68 1.44
CA ALA A 199 20.50 4.93 1.43
C ALA A 199 19.29 5.89 1.47
N PHE A 200 19.32 6.92 2.33
CA PHE A 200 18.28 7.92 2.38
C PHE A 200 18.07 8.58 1.01
N ASN A 201 19.12 9.01 0.34
CA ASN A 201 19.05 9.63 -0.99
C ASN A 201 18.40 8.71 -2.05
N ARG A 202 18.75 7.41 -2.00
CA ARG A 202 18.21 6.44 -2.97
C ARG A 202 16.75 6.07 -2.74
N TRP A 203 16.30 6.07 -1.50
CA TRP A 203 14.95 5.60 -1.14
C TRP A 203 13.94 6.74 -0.93
N TRP A 204 14.39 7.99 -0.77
CA TRP A 204 13.51 9.13 -0.53
C TRP A 204 12.49 9.32 -1.64
N TRP A 205 12.96 9.54 -2.86
CA TRP A 205 12.09 9.76 -4.00
C TRP A 205 11.19 8.57 -4.32
N PRO A 206 11.68 7.32 -4.40
CA PRO A 206 10.82 6.16 -4.59
C PRO A 206 9.71 6.01 -3.55
N SER A 207 9.96 6.37 -2.29
CA SER A 207 8.95 6.36 -1.23
C SER A 207 7.86 7.41 -1.47
N LEU A 208 8.19 8.60 -1.96
CA LEU A 208 7.22 9.62 -2.34
C LEU A 208 6.34 9.19 -3.52
N MET A 209 6.89 8.42 -4.46
CA MET A 209 6.16 7.86 -5.61
C MET A 209 5.12 6.81 -5.21
N MET A 210 5.20 6.23 -4.01
CA MET A 210 4.21 5.25 -3.52
C MET A 210 2.82 5.85 -3.30
N PHE A 211 2.70 7.17 -3.18
CA PHE A 211 1.41 7.84 -3.06
C PHE A 211 0.67 7.98 -4.40
N GLY A 212 1.33 7.66 -5.51
CA GLY A 212 0.78 7.78 -6.85
C GLY A 212 0.94 9.18 -7.46
N PRO A 213 0.31 9.46 -8.60
CA PRO A 213 0.35 10.77 -9.25
C PRO A 213 -0.32 11.84 -8.40
N SER A 214 -0.14 13.12 -8.76
CA SER A 214 -0.88 14.23 -8.16
C SER A 214 -2.40 14.02 -8.29
N ASP A 215 -3.17 14.63 -7.40
CA ASP A 215 -4.64 14.48 -7.44
C ASP A 215 -5.24 14.96 -8.75
N ALA A 216 -4.62 16.00 -9.36
CA ALA A 216 -5.04 16.53 -10.66
C ALA A 216 -4.87 15.55 -11.82
N GLU A 217 -3.93 14.61 -11.71
CA GLU A 217 -3.59 13.62 -12.74
C GLU A 217 -4.15 12.23 -12.46
N SER A 218 -4.68 12.03 -11.27
CA SER A 218 -5.17 10.73 -10.82
C SER A 218 -6.55 10.40 -11.42
N GLN A 219 -6.59 9.52 -12.40
CA GLN A 219 -7.82 9.09 -13.08
C GLN A 219 -8.81 8.31 -12.18
N HIS A 220 -8.38 7.80 -11.03
CA HIS A 220 -9.17 6.88 -10.19
C HIS A 220 -9.39 7.38 -8.76
N SER A 221 -8.72 8.46 -8.36
CA SER A 221 -8.75 8.93 -6.98
C SER A 221 -10.14 9.41 -6.59
N GLU A 222 -10.76 10.25 -7.43
CA GLU A 222 -12.10 10.81 -7.19
C GLU A 222 -13.15 9.71 -6.97
N GLN A 223 -13.20 8.71 -7.87
CA GLN A 223 -14.18 7.64 -7.76
C GLN A 223 -13.93 6.75 -6.53
N SER A 224 -12.67 6.50 -6.18
CA SER A 224 -12.31 5.73 -4.97
C SER A 224 -12.67 6.50 -3.69
N MET A 225 -12.54 7.83 -3.69
CA MET A 225 -12.98 8.70 -2.60
C MET A 225 -14.51 8.72 -2.49
N LYS A 226 -15.24 8.87 -3.60
CA LYS A 226 -16.71 8.83 -3.65
C LYS A 226 -17.28 7.53 -3.09
N TRP A 227 -16.64 6.40 -3.36
CA TRP A 227 -17.01 5.11 -2.80
C TRP A 227 -16.43 4.85 -1.40
N ARG A 228 -15.71 5.80 -0.83
CA ARG A 228 -15.03 5.66 0.45
C ARG A 228 -14.10 4.43 0.54
N ILE A 229 -13.59 3.98 -0.61
CA ILE A 229 -12.48 3.01 -0.66
C ILE A 229 -11.22 3.71 -0.14
N LYS A 230 -10.95 4.94 -0.62
CA LYS A 230 -9.93 5.86 -0.08
C LYS A 230 -10.61 6.89 0.83
N ARG A 231 -9.86 7.40 1.83
CA ARG A 231 -10.32 8.42 2.78
C ARG A 231 -9.56 9.73 2.68
N PHE A 232 -8.43 9.72 2.00
CA PHE A 232 -7.55 10.87 1.77
C PHE A 232 -7.05 10.82 0.34
N THR A 233 -6.71 11.99 -0.19
CA THR A 233 -6.14 12.11 -1.52
C THR A 233 -4.66 11.68 -1.53
N ASN A 234 -4.07 11.55 -2.73
CA ASN A 234 -2.66 11.20 -2.87
C ASN A 234 -1.77 12.31 -2.29
N ASP A 235 -2.11 13.57 -2.58
CA ASP A 235 -1.33 14.73 -2.15
C ASP A 235 -1.42 14.93 -0.64
N GLU A 236 -2.61 14.74 -0.02
CA GLU A 236 -2.76 14.79 1.44
C GLU A 236 -1.90 13.73 2.14
N LEU A 237 -1.87 12.50 1.64
CA LEU A 237 -1.08 11.42 2.25
C LEU A 237 0.43 11.65 2.08
N ARG A 238 0.85 12.10 0.89
CA ARG A 238 2.24 12.48 0.60
C ARG A 238 2.70 13.59 1.53
N GLN A 239 1.91 14.65 1.69
CA GLN A 239 2.24 15.75 2.58
C GLN A 239 2.40 15.31 4.02
N ARG A 240 1.46 14.48 4.55
CA ARG A 240 1.56 13.92 5.89
C ARG A 240 2.81 13.07 6.11
N PHE A 241 3.21 12.31 5.10
CA PHE A 241 4.46 11.55 5.14
C PHE A 241 5.67 12.48 5.23
N VAL A 242 5.74 13.52 4.42
CA VAL A 242 6.80 14.52 4.43
C VAL A 242 6.87 15.23 5.79
N ASP A 243 5.72 15.68 6.31
CA ASP A 243 5.63 16.40 7.60
C ASP A 243 6.16 15.57 8.78
N ILE A 244 6.05 14.26 8.72
CA ILE A 244 6.57 13.35 9.77
C ILE A 244 8.03 12.99 9.51
N THR A 245 8.38 12.70 8.26
CA THR A 245 9.66 12.08 7.92
C THR A 245 10.80 13.11 7.85
N VAL A 246 10.54 14.34 7.39
CA VAL A 246 11.58 15.38 7.30
C VAL A 246 12.15 15.76 8.68
N PRO A 247 11.35 16.04 9.72
CA PRO A 247 11.89 16.28 11.05
C PRO A 247 12.67 15.07 11.63
N GLN A 248 12.27 13.86 11.29
CA GLN A 248 13.02 12.65 11.67
C GLN A 248 14.38 12.58 10.96
N ALA A 249 14.44 12.91 9.66
CA ALA A 249 15.68 12.96 8.90
C ALA A 249 16.64 14.02 9.48
N GLU A 250 16.14 15.19 9.78
CA GLU A 250 16.91 16.26 10.44
C GLU A 250 17.46 15.83 11.80
N PHE A 251 16.65 15.16 12.62
CA PHE A 251 17.10 14.61 13.92
C PHE A 251 18.21 13.55 13.75
N LEU A 252 18.18 12.78 12.66
CA LEU A 252 19.24 11.84 12.30
C LEU A 252 20.48 12.52 11.71
N GLY A 253 20.45 13.83 11.45
CA GLY A 253 21.52 14.55 10.77
C GLY A 253 21.62 14.24 9.28
N LEU A 254 20.52 13.78 8.68
CA LEU A 254 20.43 13.50 7.24
C LEU A 254 19.92 14.74 6.50
N THR A 255 20.46 14.94 5.30
CA THR A 255 20.03 16.03 4.42
C THR A 255 19.04 15.49 3.41
N VAL A 256 17.87 16.14 3.30
CA VAL A 256 16.88 15.80 2.29
C VAL A 256 17.47 16.10 0.91
N PRO A 257 17.48 15.12 -0.02
CA PRO A 257 18.22 15.26 -1.28
C PRO A 257 17.65 16.28 -2.25
N ASP A 258 16.37 16.58 -2.16
CA ASP A 258 15.71 17.62 -2.96
C ASP A 258 14.70 18.38 -2.09
N PRO A 259 15.13 19.44 -1.39
CA PRO A 259 14.26 20.21 -0.50
C PRO A 259 13.12 20.92 -1.24
N ASP A 260 13.28 21.23 -2.52
CA ASP A 260 12.29 21.92 -3.33
C ASP A 260 11.33 20.96 -4.04
N LEU A 261 11.55 19.64 -3.92
CA LEU A 261 10.74 18.58 -4.56
C LEU A 261 10.37 18.94 -6.01
N LYS A 262 11.36 19.23 -6.84
CA LYS A 262 11.11 19.53 -8.24
C LYS A 262 10.41 18.35 -8.90
N TRP A 263 9.20 18.60 -9.34
CA TRP A 263 8.42 17.66 -10.10
C TRP A 263 9.15 17.27 -11.38
N ASN A 264 9.17 16.00 -11.71
CA ASN A 264 9.74 15.56 -12.99
C ASN A 264 8.72 15.80 -14.10
N GLU A 265 8.84 16.92 -14.80
CA GLU A 265 7.93 17.34 -15.88
C GLU A 265 7.83 16.33 -17.03
N GLU A 266 8.86 15.48 -17.24
CA GLU A 266 8.85 14.45 -18.28
C GLU A 266 8.00 13.23 -17.92
N ARG A 267 7.73 13.00 -16.62
CA ARG A 267 7.03 11.81 -16.13
C ARG A 267 5.66 12.10 -15.54
N GLY A 268 5.33 13.35 -15.33
CA GLY A 268 4.08 13.78 -14.73
C GLY A 268 4.00 13.51 -13.22
#